data_b79239cab499c8279cb52bcaebce0917
#
_entry.id   b79239cab499c8279cb52bcaebce0917
#
_cell.length_a   1.000
_cell.length_b   1.000
_cell.length_c   1.000
_cell.angle_alpha   90.00
_cell.angle_beta   90.00
_cell.angle_gamma   90.00
#
_symmetry.space_group_name_H-M   'P 1'
#
loop_
_entity.id
_entity.type
_entity.pdbx_description
1 polymer ?
#
loop_
_entity_poly.entity_id
_entity_poly.type
_entity_poly.pdbx_seq_one_letter_code
_entity_poly.pdbx_strand_id
1 'polypeptide(L)'
;RHVSSQLCVNSTLPKISNLHSPNEWPISDVLSDWELDEEMNRGKNVVSNYVNVGEEAALSKLDDFVTSNIDGYKVNRDFPMRNATSGLSENLTYGEISPRLVFNSLRNAFDRGDLGAEHFLKELVWREFAYHLLWHFPKLDTQCWRVEWDNFPWKNINEDAKAWMQGMTGQNFVDAGMRELYTT
;
A
#
# COMPACT_ATOMS: atom_id res chain seq x y z
N ARG A 1 -14.44 6.14 -14.42
CA ARG A 1 -15.48 7.11 -13.95
C ARG A 1 -16.38 6.51 -12.87
N HIS A 2 -16.80 5.26 -12.97
CA HIS A 2 -17.71 4.64 -11.98
C HIS A 2 -17.07 4.45 -10.61
N VAL A 3 -15.82 3.96 -10.55
CA VAL A 3 -15.08 3.71 -9.30
C VAL A 3 -14.82 5.02 -8.55
N SER A 4 -14.43 6.09 -9.24
CA SER A 4 -14.19 7.38 -8.59
C SER A 4 -15.46 8.00 -8.00
N SER A 5 -16.65 7.74 -8.59
CA SER A 5 -17.93 8.22 -8.03
C SER A 5 -18.29 7.54 -6.72
N GLN A 6 -17.90 6.28 -6.52
CA GLN A 6 -18.13 5.55 -5.26
C GLN A 6 -17.25 6.07 -4.12
N LEU A 7 -16.01 6.47 -4.42
CA LEU A 7 -15.11 7.07 -3.43
C LEU A 7 -15.62 8.43 -2.92
N CYS A 8 -16.42 9.13 -3.73
CA CYS A 8 -16.96 10.45 -3.39
C CYS A 8 -18.21 10.43 -2.49
N VAL A 9 -18.73 9.28 -2.11
CA VAL A 9 -19.94 9.23 -1.26
C VAL A 9 -19.58 9.64 0.17
N ASN A 10 -20.07 10.80 0.59
CA ASN A 10 -19.95 11.30 1.96
C ASN A 10 -20.84 10.47 2.90
N SER A 11 -20.30 9.41 3.46
CA SER A 11 -20.90 8.79 4.65
C SER A 11 -20.13 9.29 5.88
N THR A 12 -20.66 10.26 6.57
CA THR A 12 -20.22 10.56 7.92
C THR A 12 -20.65 9.41 8.81
N LEU A 13 -19.70 8.66 9.33
CA LEU A 13 -20.00 7.72 10.40
C LEU A 13 -20.54 8.52 11.61
N PRO A 14 -21.62 8.04 12.26
CA PRO A 14 -22.11 8.69 13.47
C PRO A 14 -20.98 8.74 14.51
N LYS A 15 -20.76 9.91 15.12
CA LYS A 15 -19.84 10.02 16.26
C LYS A 15 -20.42 9.18 17.40
N ILE A 16 -19.73 8.11 17.76
CA ILE A 16 -20.04 7.35 18.95
C ILE A 16 -19.57 8.19 20.13
N SER A 17 -20.53 8.81 20.85
CA SER A 17 -20.24 9.72 21.96
C SER A 17 -19.98 9.03 23.29
N ASN A 18 -20.48 7.79 23.47
CA ASN A 18 -20.31 7.02 24.71
C ASN A 18 -20.15 5.54 24.37
N LEU A 19 -18.94 5.03 24.48
CA LEU A 19 -18.68 3.60 24.55
C LEU A 19 -18.60 3.23 26.04
N HIS A 20 -19.53 2.41 26.51
CA HIS A 20 -19.43 1.84 27.84
C HIS A 20 -18.40 0.71 27.80
N SER A 21 -17.27 0.91 28.44
CA SER A 21 -16.33 -0.18 28.73
C SER A 21 -16.86 -1.05 29.85
N PRO A 22 -16.68 -2.38 29.80
CA PRO A 22 -16.94 -3.23 30.93
C PRO A 22 -16.03 -2.87 32.10
N ASN A 23 -16.54 -2.99 33.34
CA ASN A 23 -15.76 -2.72 34.55
C ASN A 23 -14.60 -3.71 34.72
N GLU A 24 -14.79 -4.93 34.21
CA GLU A 24 -13.79 -6.00 34.22
C GLU A 24 -13.70 -6.59 32.81
N TRP A 25 -12.49 -6.71 32.30
CA TRP A 25 -12.24 -7.38 31.03
C TRP A 25 -12.01 -8.87 31.26
N PRO A 26 -12.56 -9.75 30.41
CA PRO A 26 -12.25 -11.17 30.49
C PRO A 26 -10.75 -11.41 30.30
N ILE A 27 -10.26 -12.51 30.87
CA ILE A 27 -8.91 -13.00 30.62
C ILE A 27 -8.79 -13.22 29.11
N SER A 28 -7.76 -12.65 28.52
CA SER A 28 -7.47 -12.72 27.10
C SER A 28 -6.07 -13.28 26.87
N ASP A 29 -5.85 -13.87 25.72
CA ASP A 29 -4.52 -14.32 25.32
C ASP A 29 -3.57 -13.14 25.14
N VAL A 30 -2.31 -13.37 25.35
CA VAL A 30 -1.25 -12.39 25.06
C VAL A 30 -0.91 -12.50 23.59
N LEU A 31 -0.97 -11.40 22.87
CA LEU A 31 -0.75 -11.38 21.41
C LEU A 31 0.62 -11.95 20.99
N SER A 32 1.65 -11.75 21.82
CA SER A 32 2.97 -12.31 21.57
C SER A 32 3.02 -13.83 21.54
N ASP A 33 2.09 -14.49 22.27
CA ASP A 33 2.07 -15.95 22.38
C ASP A 33 1.48 -16.61 21.12
N TRP A 34 0.90 -15.82 20.23
CA TRP A 34 0.37 -16.30 18.96
C TRP A 34 1.43 -16.48 17.87
N GLU A 35 2.63 -15.94 18.09
CA GLU A 35 3.79 -16.11 17.21
C GLU A 35 3.49 -15.86 15.71
N LEU A 36 2.60 -14.88 15.42
CA LEU A 36 2.09 -14.59 14.06
C LEU A 36 3.17 -14.19 13.05
N ASP A 37 4.33 -13.82 13.54
CA ASP A 37 5.45 -13.34 12.76
C ASP A 37 6.65 -14.31 12.72
N GLU A 38 6.48 -15.53 13.24
CA GLU A 38 7.56 -16.53 13.30
C GLU A 38 8.13 -16.86 11.91
N GLU A 39 7.28 -16.99 10.91
CA GLU A 39 7.68 -17.28 9.53
C GLU A 39 8.42 -16.12 8.85
N MET A 40 8.32 -14.90 9.36
CA MET A 40 9.03 -13.74 8.81
C MET A 40 10.55 -13.81 9.05
N ASN A 41 11.01 -14.66 9.97
CA ASN A 41 12.43 -14.84 10.29
C ASN A 41 13.12 -13.47 10.53
N ARG A 42 14.19 -13.20 9.76
CA ARG A 42 14.90 -11.92 9.79
C ARG A 42 14.00 -10.72 9.45
N GLY A 43 13.02 -10.91 8.58
CA GLY A 43 12.16 -9.85 8.07
C GLY A 43 11.43 -9.09 9.17
N LYS A 44 10.99 -9.76 10.25
CA LYS A 44 10.36 -9.13 11.41
C LYS A 44 11.19 -7.95 11.95
N ASN A 45 12.48 -8.20 12.23
CA ASN A 45 13.37 -7.18 12.81
C ASN A 45 13.74 -6.08 11.82
N VAL A 46 13.74 -6.38 10.52
CA VAL A 46 13.98 -5.39 9.47
C VAL A 46 12.77 -4.48 9.34
N VAL A 47 11.60 -5.04 9.08
CA VAL A 47 10.36 -4.30 8.82
C VAL A 47 9.98 -3.40 10.01
N SER A 48 10.18 -3.87 11.25
CA SER A 48 9.84 -3.10 12.45
C SER A 48 10.56 -1.74 12.57
N ASN A 49 11.67 -1.54 11.86
CA ASN A 49 12.37 -0.26 11.85
C ASN A 49 11.76 0.77 10.88
N TYR A 50 10.92 0.33 9.95
CA TYR A 50 10.39 1.18 8.87
C TYR A 50 8.88 1.35 8.92
N VAL A 51 8.17 0.43 9.58
CA VAL A 51 6.71 0.45 9.64
C VAL A 51 6.22 1.19 10.87
N ASN A 52 5.37 2.18 10.64
CA ASN A 52 4.60 2.86 11.68
C ASN A 52 3.13 2.45 11.54
N VAL A 53 2.65 1.64 12.48
CA VAL A 53 1.31 1.06 12.45
C VAL A 53 0.28 1.95 13.12
N GLY A 54 -0.98 1.80 12.69
CA GLY A 54 -2.14 2.40 13.31
C GLY A 54 -2.67 3.64 12.60
N GLU A 55 -3.91 3.99 12.94
CA GLU A 55 -4.63 5.09 12.31
C GLU A 55 -3.92 6.44 12.46
N GLU A 56 -3.40 6.74 13.65
CA GLU A 56 -2.70 8.01 13.90
C GLU A 56 -1.45 8.16 13.02
N ALA A 57 -0.67 7.08 12.89
CA ALA A 57 0.50 7.08 12.02
C ALA A 57 0.12 7.25 10.54
N ALA A 58 -0.95 6.59 10.09
CA ALA A 58 -1.46 6.72 8.73
C ALA A 58 -1.98 8.13 8.44
N LEU A 59 -2.67 8.76 9.39
CA LEU A 59 -3.15 10.14 9.26
C LEU A 59 -1.99 11.14 9.20
N SER A 60 -0.95 10.95 10.03
CA SER A 60 0.26 11.78 9.97
C SER A 60 0.97 11.67 8.62
N LYS A 61 1.16 10.45 8.10
CA LYS A 61 1.73 10.24 6.75
C LYS A 61 0.91 10.92 5.66
N LEU A 62 -0.43 10.85 5.76
CA LEU A 62 -1.30 11.52 4.80
C LEU A 62 -1.16 13.04 4.86
N ASP A 63 -1.13 13.62 6.05
CA ASP A 63 -0.99 15.06 6.25
C ASP A 63 0.35 15.57 5.73
N ASP A 64 1.44 14.90 6.05
CA ASP A 64 2.78 15.20 5.55
C ASP A 64 2.83 15.14 4.01
N PHE A 65 2.21 14.12 3.41
CA PHE A 65 2.16 13.98 1.96
C PHE A 65 1.38 15.11 1.30
N VAL A 66 0.19 15.44 1.84
CA VAL A 66 -0.69 16.48 1.29
C VAL A 66 -0.06 17.86 1.42
N THR A 67 0.65 18.13 2.52
CA THR A 67 1.24 19.45 2.77
C THR A 67 2.58 19.67 2.08
N SER A 68 3.38 18.61 1.91
CA SER A 68 4.77 18.76 1.49
C SER A 68 5.09 18.19 0.10
N ASN A 69 4.36 17.16 -0.36
CA ASN A 69 4.76 16.39 -1.53
C ASN A 69 3.77 16.44 -2.69
N ILE A 70 2.52 16.81 -2.44
CA ILE A 70 1.45 16.67 -3.44
C ILE A 70 1.70 17.50 -4.71
N ASP A 71 2.12 18.76 -4.58
CA ASP A 71 2.30 19.67 -5.72
C ASP A 71 3.30 19.12 -6.75
N GLY A 72 4.37 18.50 -6.26
CA GLY A 72 5.40 17.90 -7.10
C GLY A 72 5.20 16.42 -7.43
N TYR A 73 4.20 15.78 -6.90
CA TYR A 73 4.02 14.33 -6.93
C TYR A 73 4.08 13.74 -8.34
N LYS A 74 3.37 14.34 -9.29
CA LYS A 74 3.30 13.85 -10.68
C LYS A 74 4.66 13.61 -11.32
N VAL A 75 5.65 14.44 -10.99
CA VAL A 75 6.99 14.36 -11.56
C VAL A 75 7.94 13.62 -10.61
N ASN A 76 7.89 13.96 -9.32
CA ASN A 76 8.87 13.49 -8.35
C ASN A 76 8.76 11.99 -8.05
N ARG A 77 7.56 11.40 -8.21
CA ARG A 77 7.34 9.96 -8.00
C ARG A 77 8.20 9.05 -8.90
N ASP A 78 8.61 9.56 -10.05
CA ASP A 78 9.41 8.79 -11.01
C ASP A 78 10.91 8.77 -10.65
N PHE A 79 11.31 9.47 -9.58
CA PHE A 79 12.68 9.51 -9.08
C PHE A 79 12.81 8.75 -7.76
N PRO A 80 13.24 7.49 -7.75
CA PRO A 80 13.31 6.66 -6.54
C PRO A 80 14.13 7.25 -5.39
N MET A 81 15.13 8.07 -5.73
CA MET A 81 15.95 8.77 -4.73
C MET A 81 15.20 9.88 -3.97
N ARG A 82 14.01 10.27 -4.41
CA ARG A 82 13.19 11.31 -3.78
C ARG A 82 12.15 10.69 -2.88
N ASN A 83 12.05 11.17 -1.65
CA ASN A 83 10.94 10.80 -0.76
C ASN A 83 9.68 11.59 -1.16
N ALA A 84 9.05 11.19 -2.27
CA ALA A 84 7.95 11.92 -2.90
C ALA A 84 6.63 11.14 -2.92
N THR A 85 6.62 9.90 -2.46
CA THR A 85 5.41 9.06 -2.38
C THR A 85 4.73 9.18 -1.02
N SER A 86 3.48 8.75 -0.93
CA SER A 86 2.71 8.86 0.32
C SER A 86 3.13 7.86 1.41
N GLY A 87 3.75 6.74 1.03
CA GLY A 87 4.05 5.65 1.96
C GLY A 87 2.83 5.01 2.61
N LEU A 88 1.63 5.14 2.02
CA LEU A 88 0.37 4.67 2.61
C LEU A 88 -0.02 3.24 2.20
N SER A 89 0.81 2.53 1.44
CA SER A 89 0.43 1.23 0.88
C SER A 89 0.09 0.21 1.95
N GLU A 90 0.92 0.06 2.98
CA GLU A 90 0.69 -0.85 4.10
C GLU A 90 -0.54 -0.44 4.90
N ASN A 91 -0.69 0.85 5.24
CA ASN A 91 -1.82 1.35 6.03
C ASN A 91 -3.17 1.15 5.30
N LEU A 92 -3.18 1.31 3.97
CA LEU A 92 -4.35 1.02 3.13
C LEU A 92 -4.63 -0.49 3.04
N THR A 93 -3.59 -1.34 3.04
CA THR A 93 -3.73 -2.80 2.96
C THR A 93 -4.37 -3.36 4.21
N TYR A 94 -3.95 -2.89 5.38
CA TYR A 94 -4.48 -3.36 6.67
C TYR A 94 -5.73 -2.58 7.15
N GLY A 95 -6.20 -1.60 6.37
CA GLY A 95 -7.41 -0.83 6.70
C GLY A 95 -7.20 0.18 7.82
N GLU A 96 -5.98 0.53 8.14
CA GLU A 96 -5.64 1.57 9.13
C GLU A 96 -6.05 2.97 8.66
N ILE A 97 -6.20 3.15 7.35
CA ILE A 97 -6.76 4.35 6.73
C ILE A 97 -7.70 3.99 5.59
N SER A 98 -8.81 4.69 5.50
CA SER A 98 -9.78 4.49 4.43
C SER A 98 -9.35 5.16 3.13
N PRO A 99 -9.40 4.47 1.96
CA PRO A 99 -9.16 5.12 0.67
C PRO A 99 -10.12 6.28 0.40
N ARG A 100 -11.33 6.24 0.98
CA ARG A 100 -12.29 7.35 0.90
C ARG A 100 -11.81 8.59 1.65
N LEU A 101 -11.21 8.41 2.84
CA LEU A 101 -10.65 9.50 3.60
C LEU A 101 -9.49 10.14 2.83
N VAL A 102 -8.58 9.33 2.28
CA VAL A 102 -7.47 9.79 1.44
C VAL A 102 -7.98 10.56 0.23
N PHE A 103 -9.01 10.05 -0.46
CA PHE A 103 -9.63 10.75 -1.59
C PHE A 103 -10.19 12.11 -1.18
N ASN A 104 -10.94 12.17 -0.08
CA ASN A 104 -11.57 13.40 0.39
C ASN A 104 -10.55 14.46 0.84
N SER A 105 -9.41 14.04 1.42
CA SER A 105 -8.33 14.95 1.82
C SER A 105 -7.74 15.71 0.64
N LEU A 106 -7.72 15.09 -0.54
CA LEU A 106 -7.17 15.69 -1.75
C LEU A 106 -8.24 16.32 -2.67
N ARG A 107 -9.51 16.17 -2.33
CA ARG A 107 -10.62 16.62 -3.17
C ARG A 107 -10.52 18.10 -3.53
N ASN A 108 -10.24 18.94 -2.55
CA ASN A 108 -10.15 20.38 -2.79
C ASN A 108 -8.97 20.76 -3.70
N ALA A 109 -7.84 20.07 -3.58
CA ALA A 109 -6.69 20.28 -4.45
C ALA A 109 -7.01 19.81 -5.88
N PHE A 110 -7.63 18.66 -6.02
CA PHE A 110 -8.10 18.12 -7.30
C PHE A 110 -9.10 19.07 -8.00
N ASP A 111 -10.11 19.57 -7.28
CA ASP A 111 -11.14 20.46 -7.83
C ASP A 111 -10.55 21.81 -8.26
N ARG A 112 -9.41 22.24 -7.71
CA ARG A 112 -8.64 23.42 -8.16
C ARG A 112 -7.73 23.14 -9.35
N GLY A 113 -7.66 21.89 -9.82
CA GLY A 113 -6.85 21.51 -10.97
C GLY A 113 -5.37 21.20 -10.63
N ASP A 114 -5.07 20.85 -9.37
CA ASP A 114 -3.74 20.41 -8.98
C ASP A 114 -3.38 19.09 -9.67
N LEU A 115 -2.30 19.11 -10.47
CA LEU A 115 -1.89 17.95 -11.27
C LEU A 115 -1.31 16.82 -10.42
N GLY A 116 -0.72 17.11 -9.27
CA GLY A 116 -0.22 16.10 -8.33
C GLY A 116 -1.37 15.37 -7.68
N ALA A 117 -2.37 16.12 -7.18
CA ALA A 117 -3.60 15.55 -6.61
C ALA A 117 -4.36 14.71 -7.63
N GLU A 118 -4.53 15.19 -8.86
CA GLU A 118 -5.15 14.41 -9.94
C GLU A 118 -4.41 13.09 -10.18
N HIS A 119 -3.09 13.14 -10.26
CA HIS A 119 -2.29 11.96 -10.54
C HIS A 119 -2.36 10.95 -9.40
N PHE A 120 -2.24 11.41 -8.14
CA PHE A 120 -2.34 10.53 -6.98
C PHE A 120 -3.72 9.89 -6.83
N LEU A 121 -4.78 10.63 -7.07
CA LEU A 121 -6.14 10.07 -7.04
C LEU A 121 -6.37 9.00 -8.10
N LYS A 122 -5.69 9.06 -9.24
CA LYS A 122 -5.69 7.99 -10.25
C LYS A 122 -5.07 6.70 -9.70
N GLU A 123 -4.04 6.79 -8.87
CA GLU A 123 -3.43 5.60 -8.24
C GLU A 123 -4.41 4.91 -7.27
N LEU A 124 -5.21 5.67 -6.52
CA LEU A 124 -6.28 5.08 -5.71
C LEU A 124 -7.33 4.36 -6.56
N VAL A 125 -7.67 4.91 -7.72
CA VAL A 125 -8.60 4.27 -8.67
C VAL A 125 -8.00 2.98 -9.22
N TRP A 126 -6.69 2.94 -9.53
CA TRP A 126 -6.00 1.72 -9.94
C TRP A 126 -6.03 0.64 -8.86
N ARG A 127 -5.87 1.02 -7.59
CA ARG A 127 -6.01 0.09 -6.46
C ARG A 127 -7.41 -0.54 -6.44
N GLU A 128 -8.45 0.26 -6.53
CA GLU A 128 -9.83 -0.25 -6.55
C GLU A 128 -10.11 -1.12 -7.80
N PHE A 129 -9.49 -0.79 -8.93
CA PHE A 129 -9.56 -1.62 -10.14
C PHE A 129 -8.88 -2.98 -9.94
N ALA A 130 -7.77 -3.05 -9.20
CA ALA A 130 -7.13 -4.31 -8.85
C ALA A 130 -8.05 -5.21 -8.00
N TYR A 131 -8.77 -4.64 -7.02
CA TYR A 131 -9.80 -5.38 -6.27
C TYR A 131 -10.94 -5.84 -7.16
N HIS A 132 -11.39 -5.01 -8.11
CA HIS A 132 -12.40 -5.39 -9.10
C HIS A 132 -11.94 -6.58 -9.94
N LEU A 133 -10.69 -6.58 -10.40
CA LEU A 133 -10.13 -7.72 -11.13
C LEU A 133 -10.11 -8.98 -10.26
N LEU A 134 -9.64 -8.90 -9.02
CA LEU A 134 -9.59 -10.06 -8.11
C LEU A 134 -10.98 -10.62 -7.82
N TRP A 135 -11.99 -9.76 -7.70
CA TRP A 135 -13.38 -10.17 -7.53
C TRP A 135 -13.90 -11.00 -8.71
N HIS A 136 -13.59 -10.59 -9.93
CA HIS A 136 -14.01 -11.30 -11.14
C HIS A 136 -13.12 -12.51 -11.51
N PHE A 137 -11.86 -12.46 -11.09
CA PHE A 137 -10.85 -13.49 -11.34
C PHE A 137 -10.21 -13.90 -10.01
N PRO A 138 -10.93 -14.67 -9.16
CA PRO A 138 -10.49 -14.95 -7.77
C PRO A 138 -9.21 -15.80 -7.68
N LYS A 139 -8.74 -16.37 -8.79
CA LYS A 139 -7.48 -17.11 -8.88
C LYS A 139 -6.33 -16.29 -9.46
N LEU A 140 -6.48 -14.97 -9.52
CA LEU A 140 -5.50 -14.07 -10.12
C LEU A 140 -4.14 -14.08 -9.37
N ASP A 141 -4.13 -14.52 -8.14
CA ASP A 141 -2.94 -14.71 -7.32
C ASP A 141 -2.05 -15.89 -7.77
N THR A 142 -2.64 -16.87 -8.45
CA THR A 142 -1.97 -18.13 -8.84
C THR A 142 -2.08 -18.45 -10.34
N GLN A 143 -3.01 -17.83 -11.03
CA GLN A 143 -3.28 -18.08 -12.44
C GLN A 143 -3.36 -16.77 -13.23
N CYS A 144 -2.89 -16.78 -14.47
CA CYS A 144 -3.08 -15.65 -15.35
C CYS A 144 -4.57 -15.49 -15.70
N TRP A 145 -5.09 -14.25 -15.63
CA TRP A 145 -6.48 -13.97 -16.02
C TRP A 145 -6.72 -14.11 -17.52
N ARG A 146 -5.65 -14.11 -18.33
CA ARG A 146 -5.65 -14.36 -19.75
C ARG A 146 -5.05 -15.72 -20.02
N VAL A 147 -5.88 -16.68 -20.36
CA VAL A 147 -5.52 -18.09 -20.55
C VAL A 147 -4.43 -18.30 -21.63
N GLU A 148 -4.35 -17.40 -22.61
CA GLU A 148 -3.31 -17.46 -23.65
C GLU A 148 -1.89 -17.34 -23.09
N TRP A 149 -1.70 -16.76 -21.92
CA TRP A 149 -0.40 -16.65 -21.25
C TRP A 149 0.02 -17.91 -20.49
N ASP A 150 -0.88 -18.86 -20.29
CA ASP A 150 -0.55 -20.14 -19.66
C ASP A 150 0.43 -20.96 -20.51
N ASN A 151 0.44 -20.71 -21.82
CA ASN A 151 1.35 -21.35 -22.78
C ASN A 151 2.68 -20.59 -22.95
N PHE A 152 2.90 -19.47 -22.23
CA PHE A 152 4.17 -18.77 -22.29
C PHE A 152 5.28 -19.66 -21.71
N PRO A 153 6.44 -19.81 -22.39
CA PRO A 153 7.52 -20.70 -21.95
C PRO A 153 8.28 -20.11 -20.76
N TRP A 154 7.63 -20.07 -19.61
CA TRP A 154 8.26 -19.64 -18.36
C TRP A 154 9.43 -20.54 -18.01
N LYS A 155 10.57 -19.94 -17.72
CA LYS A 155 11.73 -20.68 -17.22
C LYS A 155 11.56 -20.93 -15.72
N ASN A 156 12.03 -22.10 -15.28
CA ASN A 156 12.20 -22.35 -13.85
C ASN A 156 13.27 -21.43 -13.27
N ILE A 157 13.28 -21.31 -11.93
CA ILE A 157 14.33 -20.56 -11.21
C ILE A 157 15.71 -21.12 -11.61
N ASN A 158 16.52 -20.26 -12.21
CA ASN A 158 17.86 -20.55 -12.71
C ASN A 158 18.87 -19.57 -12.08
N GLU A 159 20.13 -19.62 -12.50
CA GLU A 159 21.19 -18.74 -11.97
C GLU A 159 20.91 -17.26 -12.26
N ASP A 160 20.28 -16.92 -13.41
CA ASP A 160 19.91 -15.53 -13.72
C ASP A 160 18.86 -15.02 -12.72
N ALA A 161 17.86 -15.85 -12.40
CA ALA A 161 16.83 -15.51 -11.41
C ALA A 161 17.43 -15.34 -10.00
N LYS A 162 18.38 -16.19 -9.64
CA LYS A 162 19.12 -16.07 -8.36
C LYS A 162 19.93 -14.79 -8.32
N ALA A 163 20.65 -14.44 -9.39
CA ALA A 163 21.40 -13.21 -9.49
C ALA A 163 20.48 -11.98 -9.35
N TRP A 164 19.31 -12.03 -9.97
CA TRP A 164 18.29 -10.98 -9.81
C TRP A 164 17.80 -10.86 -8.36
N MET A 165 17.42 -11.96 -7.71
CA MET A 165 17.00 -11.98 -6.31
C MET A 165 18.07 -11.43 -5.35
N GLN A 166 19.34 -11.59 -5.69
CA GLN A 166 20.48 -11.14 -4.89
C GLN A 166 20.96 -9.72 -5.23
N GLY A 167 20.38 -9.06 -6.24
CA GLY A 167 20.85 -7.76 -6.72
C GLY A 167 22.25 -7.83 -7.33
N MET A 168 22.51 -8.87 -8.13
CA MET A 168 23.79 -9.19 -8.76
C MET A 168 23.70 -9.38 -10.27
N THR A 169 22.76 -8.68 -10.90
CA THR A 169 22.55 -8.78 -12.36
C THR A 169 23.57 -7.98 -13.18
N GLY A 170 24.30 -7.08 -12.55
CA GLY A 170 25.17 -6.11 -13.22
C GLY A 170 24.42 -4.88 -13.76
N GLN A 171 23.11 -4.79 -13.58
CA GLN A 171 22.30 -3.63 -13.88
C GLN A 171 22.10 -2.79 -12.63
N ASN A 172 22.84 -1.71 -12.48
CA ASN A 172 22.95 -0.94 -11.23
C ASN A 172 21.58 -0.54 -10.64
N PHE A 173 20.62 -0.15 -11.48
CA PHE A 173 19.31 0.29 -11.02
C PHE A 173 18.49 -0.89 -10.46
N VAL A 174 18.50 -2.03 -11.16
CA VAL A 174 17.83 -3.26 -10.74
C VAL A 174 18.46 -3.79 -9.46
N ASP A 175 19.78 -3.85 -9.43
CA ASP A 175 20.53 -4.36 -8.29
C ASP A 175 20.32 -3.48 -7.04
N ALA A 176 20.25 -2.16 -7.21
CA ALA A 176 19.95 -1.24 -6.12
C ALA A 176 18.55 -1.50 -5.52
N GLY A 177 17.53 -1.66 -6.37
CA GLY A 177 16.16 -1.95 -5.93
C GLY A 177 16.05 -3.30 -5.20
N MET A 178 16.72 -4.34 -5.70
CA MET A 178 16.71 -5.66 -5.04
C MET A 178 17.47 -5.65 -3.71
N ARG A 179 18.54 -4.86 -3.59
CA ARG A 179 19.24 -4.68 -2.30
C ARG A 179 18.43 -3.88 -1.31
N GLU A 180 17.73 -2.84 -1.76
CA GLU A 180 16.79 -2.09 -0.93
C GLU A 180 15.70 -3.03 -0.39
N LEU A 181 15.03 -3.79 -1.26
CA LEU A 181 14.03 -4.79 -0.85
C LEU A 181 14.56 -5.78 0.20
N TYR A 182 15.84 -6.12 0.15
CA TYR A 182 16.44 -7.02 1.14
C TYR A 182 16.75 -6.34 2.47
N THR A 183 16.99 -5.04 2.50
CA THR A 183 17.48 -4.29 3.67
C THR A 183 16.41 -3.45 4.35
N THR A 184 15.30 -3.18 3.69
CA THR A 184 14.15 -2.41 4.18
C THR A 184 12.86 -3.22 4.07
#